data_b6dae348e6ef99ee8e8c17fbe4544a2a
#
_entry.id   b6dae348e6ef99ee8e8c17fbe4544a2a
#
_cell.length_a   1.000
_cell.length_b   1.000
_cell.length_c   1.000
_cell.angle_alpha   90.00
_cell.angle_beta   90.00
_cell.angle_gamma   90.00
#
_symmetry.space_group_name_H-M   'P 1'
#
loop_
_entity.id
_entity.type
_entity.pdbx_description
1 polymer ?
#
loop_
_entity_poly.entity_id
_entity_poly.type
_entity_poly.pdbx_seq_one_letter_code
_entity_poly.pdbx_strand_id
1 'polypeptide(L)'
;MNIIITGCLGHIGSYLIHNLYKIKKVKNIYLIDNNSNNKISTLFNLKIKNKKIYFIYDNLMQPKKFFKIKNIHVLIHLASITDAQNSIGGKKIYEKNNLGCFNNVLKYCILNKTKLIHISSTSVYGDQSKIVNENSKFLKPQSPYAEIKLK
;
A
#
# COMPACT_ATOMS: atom_id res chain seq x y z
N MET A 1 2.57 4.60 18.98
CA MET A 1 2.18 5.09 17.64
C MET A 1 0.97 4.32 17.14
N ASN A 2 0.10 4.98 16.40
CA ASN A 2 -0.99 4.34 15.65
C ASN A 2 -0.59 4.30 14.18
N ILE A 3 -0.82 3.18 13.53
CA ILE A 3 -0.39 2.93 12.14
C ILE A 3 -1.59 2.48 11.31
N ILE A 4 -1.69 2.97 10.08
CA ILE A 4 -2.55 2.40 9.04
C ILE A 4 -1.69 1.59 8.06
N ILE A 5 -2.17 0.44 7.64
CA ILE A 5 -1.63 -0.34 6.53
C ILE A 5 -2.76 -0.59 5.53
N THR A 6 -2.61 -0.10 4.32
CA THR A 6 -3.55 -0.37 3.23
C THR A 6 -3.01 -1.49 2.34
N GLY A 7 -3.89 -2.27 1.72
CA GLY A 7 -3.46 -3.47 0.99
C GLY A 7 -2.90 -4.55 1.93
N CYS A 8 -3.44 -4.60 3.13
CA CYS A 8 -2.93 -5.40 4.23
C CYS A 8 -3.03 -6.91 4.01
N LEU A 9 -3.93 -7.37 3.15
CA LEU A 9 -4.11 -8.78 2.79
C LEU A 9 -3.15 -9.23 1.66
N GLY A 10 -2.43 -8.30 1.05
CA GLY A 10 -1.40 -8.58 0.05
C GLY A 10 -0.15 -9.23 0.65
N HIS A 11 0.76 -9.68 -0.21
CA HIS A 11 1.97 -10.41 0.20
C HIS A 11 2.83 -9.63 1.20
N ILE A 12 3.18 -8.38 0.85
CA ILE A 12 4.00 -7.51 1.73
C ILE A 12 3.21 -7.13 2.98
N GLY A 13 1.92 -6.80 2.82
CA GLY A 13 1.06 -6.37 3.92
C GLY A 13 0.92 -7.44 5.00
N SER A 14 0.61 -8.67 4.62
CA SER A 14 0.47 -9.80 5.55
C SER A 14 1.78 -10.09 6.29
N TYR A 15 2.92 -10.13 5.59
CA TYR A 15 4.22 -10.32 6.22
C TYR A 15 4.55 -9.19 7.21
N LEU A 16 4.31 -7.95 6.83
CA LEU A 16 4.55 -6.79 7.68
C LEU A 16 3.74 -6.86 8.99
N ILE A 17 2.46 -7.20 8.91
CA ILE A 17 1.58 -7.31 10.08
C ILE A 17 2.12 -8.35 11.07
N HIS A 18 2.52 -9.51 10.58
CA HIS A 18 3.09 -10.57 11.41
C HIS A 18 4.41 -10.18 12.11
N ASN A 19 5.08 -9.11 11.67
CA ASN A 19 6.32 -8.61 12.25
C ASN A 19 6.17 -7.32 13.08
N LEU A 20 5.07 -6.60 12.94
CA LEU A 20 4.84 -5.34 13.68
C LEU A 20 4.74 -5.53 15.20
N TYR A 21 4.45 -6.73 15.69
CA TYR A 21 4.44 -7.00 17.13
C TYR A 21 5.81 -6.76 17.79
N LYS A 22 6.90 -6.86 17.04
CA LYS A 22 8.27 -6.62 17.51
C LYS A 22 8.53 -5.14 17.82
N ILE A 23 7.73 -4.23 17.27
CA ILE A 23 7.95 -2.79 17.43
C ILE A 23 7.19 -2.28 18.67
N LYS A 24 7.89 -2.12 19.80
CA LYS A 24 7.29 -1.71 21.07
C LYS A 24 6.47 -0.40 21.01
N LYS A 25 6.90 0.58 20.21
CA LYS A 25 6.25 1.88 20.07
C LYS A 25 4.87 1.82 19.37
N VAL A 26 4.56 0.76 18.63
CA VAL A 26 3.27 0.59 17.96
C VAL A 26 2.23 0.11 18.95
N LYS A 27 1.08 0.80 19.02
CA LYS A 27 -0.04 0.48 19.94
C LYS A 27 -1.27 -0.01 19.17
N ASN A 28 -1.75 0.79 18.20
CA ASN A 28 -2.93 0.45 17.40
C ASN A 28 -2.53 0.30 15.92
N ILE A 29 -3.08 -0.72 15.29
CA ILE A 29 -2.84 -1.06 13.88
C ILE A 29 -4.19 -1.14 13.19
N TYR A 30 -4.40 -0.27 12.20
CA TYR A 30 -5.58 -0.25 11.35
C TYR A 30 -5.23 -0.87 10.00
N LEU A 31 -5.88 -1.96 9.68
CA LEU A 31 -5.66 -2.77 8.49
C LEU A 31 -6.80 -2.50 7.52
N ILE A 32 -6.48 -1.99 6.34
CA ILE A 32 -7.48 -1.60 5.33
C ILE A 32 -7.26 -2.40 4.07
N ASP A 33 -8.31 -3.07 3.61
CA ASP A 33 -8.32 -3.83 2.37
C ASP A 33 -9.75 -3.98 1.86
N ASN A 34 -9.94 -4.14 0.55
CA ASN A 34 -11.22 -4.47 -0.07
C ASN A 34 -11.39 -5.96 -0.33
N ASN A 35 -10.41 -6.77 0.09
CA ASN A 35 -10.39 -8.23 -0.07
C ASN A 35 -10.68 -8.72 -1.51
N SER A 36 -10.32 -7.94 -2.52
CA SER A 36 -10.57 -8.29 -3.93
C SER A 36 -9.91 -9.61 -4.36
N ASN A 37 -8.87 -10.04 -3.65
CA ASN A 37 -8.15 -11.28 -3.90
C ASN A 37 -8.54 -12.44 -2.96
N ASN A 38 -9.60 -12.29 -2.16
CA ASN A 38 -10.11 -13.31 -1.21
C ASN A 38 -9.03 -13.86 -0.24
N LYS A 39 -8.15 -12.99 0.26
CA LYS A 39 -7.01 -13.39 1.11
C LYS A 39 -7.20 -13.07 2.61
N ILE A 40 -8.42 -12.97 3.10
CA ILE A 40 -8.71 -12.65 4.52
C ILE A 40 -8.06 -13.66 5.49
N SER A 41 -7.83 -14.89 5.06
CA SER A 41 -7.15 -15.93 5.84
C SER A 41 -5.73 -15.55 6.26
N THR A 42 -5.09 -14.60 5.58
CA THR A 42 -3.76 -14.09 5.95
C THR A 42 -3.74 -13.39 7.31
N LEU A 43 -4.91 -12.99 7.84
CA LEU A 43 -5.06 -12.40 9.17
C LEU A 43 -5.27 -13.45 10.27
N PHE A 44 -5.41 -14.72 9.92
CA PHE A 44 -5.59 -15.78 10.90
C PHE A 44 -4.25 -16.05 11.64
N ASN A 45 -4.37 -16.52 12.88
CA ASN A 45 -3.20 -16.83 13.71
C ASN A 45 -2.24 -15.66 14.01
N LEU A 46 -2.74 -14.43 13.95
CA LEU A 46 -1.94 -13.27 14.35
C LEU A 46 -1.61 -13.36 15.85
N LYS A 47 -0.39 -13.76 16.17
CA LYS A 47 0.12 -13.81 17.56
C LYS A 47 0.60 -12.44 18.02
N ILE A 48 -0.29 -11.45 18.06
CA ILE A 48 0.06 -10.07 18.44
C ILE A 48 -0.44 -9.81 19.86
N LYS A 49 0.45 -9.94 20.84
CA LYS A 49 0.18 -9.56 22.23
C LYS A 49 0.33 -8.05 22.41
N ASN A 50 -0.51 -7.46 23.28
CA ASN A 50 -0.42 -6.05 23.72
C ASN A 50 -0.60 -4.99 22.63
N LYS A 51 -1.26 -5.30 21.50
CA LYS A 51 -1.62 -4.35 20.46
C LYS A 51 -3.09 -4.51 20.07
N LYS A 52 -3.73 -3.39 19.73
CA LYS A 52 -5.10 -3.41 19.19
C LYS A 52 -5.04 -3.41 17.65
N ILE A 53 -5.67 -4.40 17.05
CA ILE A 53 -5.75 -4.54 15.59
C ILE A 53 -7.19 -4.34 15.18
N TYR A 54 -7.41 -3.49 14.19
CA TYR A 54 -8.71 -3.19 13.63
C TYR A 54 -8.67 -3.48 12.14
N PHE A 55 -9.35 -4.52 11.70
CA PHE A 55 -9.55 -4.75 10.26
C PHE A 55 -10.76 -3.94 9.78
N ILE A 56 -10.55 -3.16 8.73
CA ILE A 56 -11.55 -2.30 8.12
C ILE A 56 -11.69 -2.68 6.66
N TYR A 57 -12.80 -3.33 6.33
CA TYR A 57 -13.17 -3.55 4.94
C TYR A 57 -13.58 -2.22 4.32
N ASP A 58 -12.77 -1.73 3.38
CA ASP A 58 -13.03 -0.47 2.67
C ASP A 58 -12.34 -0.45 1.30
N ASN A 59 -12.96 0.22 0.34
CA ASN A 59 -12.39 0.43 -0.99
C ASN A 59 -11.79 1.83 -1.09
N LEU A 60 -10.48 1.94 -1.21
CA LEU A 60 -9.77 3.22 -1.26
C LEU A 60 -10.06 4.05 -2.52
N MET A 61 -10.67 3.47 -3.55
CA MET A 61 -11.19 4.25 -4.68
C MET A 61 -12.41 5.10 -4.31
N GLN A 62 -13.24 4.60 -3.39
CA GLN A 62 -14.45 5.25 -2.88
C GLN A 62 -14.56 5.00 -1.37
N PRO A 63 -13.66 5.58 -0.58
CA PRO A 63 -13.55 5.24 0.83
C PRO A 63 -14.72 5.76 1.64
N LYS A 64 -15.36 4.88 2.41
CA LYS A 64 -16.48 5.18 3.30
C LYS A 64 -16.08 5.28 4.76
N LYS A 65 -15.10 4.47 5.18
CA LYS A 65 -14.66 4.34 6.58
C LYS A 65 -13.26 4.92 6.78
N PHE A 66 -12.40 4.87 5.79
CA PHE A 66 -11.00 5.28 5.84
C PHE A 66 -10.82 6.71 6.39
N PHE A 67 -11.54 7.70 5.87
CA PHE A 67 -11.42 9.10 6.30
C PHE A 67 -11.91 9.36 7.73
N LYS A 68 -12.62 8.41 8.34
CA LYS A 68 -13.10 8.51 9.73
C LYS A 68 -12.04 8.15 10.77
N ILE A 69 -10.97 7.46 10.35
CA ILE A 69 -9.87 7.07 11.25
C ILE A 69 -9.06 8.34 11.58
N LYS A 70 -8.72 8.53 12.84
CA LYS A 70 -8.02 9.71 13.34
C LYS A 70 -6.81 9.32 14.18
N ASN A 71 -5.96 10.31 14.48
CA ASN A 71 -4.79 10.16 15.35
C ASN A 71 -3.79 9.11 14.84
N ILE A 72 -3.55 9.10 13.53
CA ILE A 72 -2.59 8.21 12.87
C ILE A 72 -1.25 8.91 12.70
N HIS A 73 -0.19 8.24 13.09
CA HIS A 73 1.19 8.75 12.99
C HIS A 73 1.84 8.37 11.67
N VAL A 74 1.60 7.14 11.21
CA VAL A 74 2.20 6.60 9.98
C VAL A 74 1.15 5.85 9.19
N LEU A 75 1.10 6.06 7.89
CA LEU A 75 0.33 5.30 6.94
C LEU A 75 1.28 4.62 5.96
N ILE A 76 1.18 3.29 5.85
CA ILE A 76 1.94 2.47 4.91
C ILE A 76 0.99 2.07 3.79
N HIS A 77 1.21 2.62 2.59
CA HIS A 77 0.34 2.39 1.43
C HIS A 77 0.89 1.27 0.55
N LEU A 78 0.21 0.11 0.63
CA LEU A 78 0.54 -1.09 -0.16
C LEU A 78 -0.59 -1.48 -1.11
N ALA A 79 -1.79 -0.87 -0.98
CA ALA A 79 -2.93 -1.17 -1.84
C ALA A 79 -2.63 -0.74 -3.28
N SER A 80 -2.54 -1.71 -4.17
CA SER A 80 -2.29 -1.49 -5.60
C SER A 80 -2.64 -2.76 -6.36
N ILE A 81 -3.10 -2.63 -7.60
CA ILE A 81 -3.10 -3.73 -8.55
C ILE A 81 -1.68 -3.84 -9.10
N THR A 82 -1.01 -4.98 -8.88
CA THR A 82 0.45 -5.12 -9.10
C THR A 82 0.83 -6.00 -10.28
N ASP A 83 -0.13 -6.61 -10.96
CA ASP A 83 0.12 -7.48 -12.11
C ASP A 83 0.59 -6.65 -13.31
N ALA A 84 1.91 -6.59 -13.51
CA ALA A 84 2.52 -5.82 -14.59
C ALA A 84 2.18 -6.37 -15.98
N GLN A 85 2.07 -7.70 -16.11
CA GLN A 85 1.79 -8.35 -17.41
C GLN A 85 0.37 -8.03 -17.89
N ASN A 86 -0.62 -8.19 -17.02
CA ASN A 86 -2.01 -7.87 -17.34
C ASN A 86 -2.28 -6.35 -17.44
N SER A 87 -1.35 -5.51 -16.97
CA SER A 87 -1.49 -4.05 -17.08
C SER A 87 -1.41 -3.56 -18.53
N ILE A 88 -0.81 -4.33 -19.44
CA ILE A 88 -0.65 -3.96 -20.87
C ILE A 88 -2.01 -3.82 -21.53
N GLY A 89 -2.91 -4.79 -21.36
CA GLY A 89 -4.29 -4.73 -21.87
C GLY A 89 -5.26 -3.88 -21.05
N GLY A 90 -4.90 -3.55 -19.81
CA GLY A 90 -5.77 -2.89 -18.84
C GLY A 90 -5.31 -1.50 -18.34
N LYS A 91 -4.44 -0.80 -19.07
CA LYS A 91 -3.79 0.46 -18.60
C LYS A 91 -4.75 1.42 -17.89
N LYS A 92 -5.91 1.73 -18.47
CA LYS A 92 -6.88 2.66 -17.88
C LYS A 92 -7.43 2.19 -16.53
N ILE A 93 -7.64 0.89 -16.37
CA ILE A 93 -8.16 0.30 -15.12
C ILE A 93 -7.10 0.39 -14.03
N TYR A 94 -5.86 0.02 -14.36
CA TYR A 94 -4.73 0.11 -13.43
C TYR A 94 -4.46 1.55 -13.00
N GLU A 95 -4.42 2.47 -13.97
CA GLU A 95 -4.20 3.89 -13.70
C GLU A 95 -5.31 4.46 -12.82
N LYS A 96 -6.57 4.27 -13.20
CA LYS A 96 -7.73 4.72 -12.42
C LYS A 96 -7.68 4.17 -10.99
N ASN A 97 -7.45 2.86 -10.82
CA ASN A 97 -7.42 2.24 -9.51
C ASN A 97 -6.23 2.72 -8.67
N ASN A 98 -5.01 2.60 -9.19
CA ASN A 98 -3.81 2.82 -8.40
C ASN A 98 -3.63 4.30 -8.05
N LEU A 99 -3.81 5.21 -9.03
CA LEU A 99 -3.76 6.66 -8.78
C LEU A 99 -4.94 7.13 -7.93
N GLY A 100 -6.15 6.60 -8.17
CA GLY A 100 -7.32 6.96 -7.37
C GLY A 100 -7.17 6.58 -5.90
N CYS A 101 -6.68 5.37 -5.62
CA CYS A 101 -6.36 4.94 -4.26
C CYS A 101 -5.25 5.80 -3.64
N PHE A 102 -4.18 6.06 -4.39
CA PHE A 102 -3.06 6.87 -3.93
C PHE A 102 -3.50 8.32 -3.61
N ASN A 103 -4.27 8.95 -4.47
CA ASN A 103 -4.77 10.31 -4.27
C ASN A 103 -5.63 10.43 -3.00
N ASN A 104 -6.49 9.45 -2.72
CA ASN A 104 -7.28 9.42 -1.49
C ASN A 104 -6.39 9.23 -0.24
N VAL A 105 -5.35 8.40 -0.34
CA VAL A 105 -4.36 8.21 0.72
C VAL A 105 -3.55 9.48 0.95
N LEU A 106 -3.07 10.12 -0.10
CA LEU A 106 -2.33 11.38 -0.02
C LEU A 106 -3.18 12.49 0.60
N LYS A 107 -4.42 12.65 0.15
CA LYS A 107 -5.39 13.58 0.74
C LYS A 107 -5.58 13.34 2.24
N TYR A 108 -5.75 12.07 2.64
CA TYR A 108 -5.84 11.71 4.06
C TYR A 108 -4.60 12.14 4.84
N CYS A 109 -3.41 11.84 4.33
CA CYS A 109 -2.14 12.13 4.99
C CYS A 109 -1.93 13.64 5.16
N ILE A 110 -2.27 14.44 4.16
CA ILE A 110 -2.20 15.91 4.21
C ILE A 110 -3.15 16.45 5.28
N LEU A 111 -4.44 16.05 5.23
CA LEU A 111 -5.46 16.55 6.15
C LEU A 111 -5.21 16.18 7.62
N ASN A 112 -4.60 15.02 7.88
CA ASN A 112 -4.36 14.51 9.22
C ASN A 112 -2.88 14.63 9.67
N LYS A 113 -2.02 15.28 8.88
CA LYS A 113 -0.56 15.43 9.13
C LYS A 113 0.10 14.08 9.42
N THR A 114 -0.30 13.04 8.68
CA THR A 114 0.16 11.66 8.85
C THR A 114 1.36 11.41 7.96
N LYS A 115 2.43 10.80 8.50
CA LYS A 115 3.60 10.40 7.70
C LYS A 115 3.21 9.29 6.73
N LEU A 116 3.46 9.50 5.44
CA LEU A 116 3.22 8.50 4.39
C LEU A 116 4.50 7.70 4.11
N ILE A 117 4.35 6.37 4.05
CA ILE A 117 5.32 5.45 3.44
C ILE A 117 4.62 4.83 2.23
N HIS A 118 5.11 5.15 1.05
CA HIS A 118 4.61 4.60 -0.22
C HIS A 118 5.67 3.73 -0.87
N ILE A 119 5.24 2.59 -1.44
CA ILE A 119 6.14 1.64 -2.09
C ILE A 119 6.14 1.88 -3.59
N SER A 120 7.32 2.17 -4.14
CA SER A 120 7.57 2.22 -5.57
C SER A 120 7.84 0.80 -6.12
N SER A 121 8.53 0.68 -7.22
CA SER A 121 8.88 -0.61 -7.84
C SER A 121 10.18 -0.47 -8.61
N THR A 122 11.00 -1.51 -8.58
CA THR A 122 12.21 -1.60 -9.43
C THR A 122 11.88 -1.66 -10.92
N SER A 123 10.64 -2.01 -11.29
CA SER A 123 10.18 -2.00 -12.68
C SER A 123 10.21 -0.62 -13.34
N VAL A 124 10.36 0.46 -12.55
CA VAL A 124 10.51 1.83 -13.08
C VAL A 124 11.84 2.03 -13.83
N TYR A 125 12.85 1.24 -13.50
CA TYR A 125 14.15 1.31 -14.20
C TYR A 125 14.10 0.70 -15.61
N GLY A 126 13.23 -0.30 -15.83
CA GLY A 126 13.17 -1.05 -17.07
C GLY A 126 14.41 -1.90 -17.32
N ASP A 127 14.67 -2.19 -18.60
CA ASP A 127 15.87 -2.92 -19.00
C ASP A 127 17.07 -1.97 -19.07
N GLN A 128 18.08 -2.24 -18.28
CA GLN A 128 19.30 -1.45 -18.15
C GLN A 128 20.53 -2.35 -18.28
N SER A 129 21.51 -1.91 -19.06
CA SER A 129 22.80 -2.60 -19.19
C SER A 129 23.72 -2.45 -17.97
N LYS A 130 23.40 -1.55 -17.04
CA LYS A 130 24.20 -1.24 -15.85
C LYS A 130 23.38 -1.45 -14.57
N ILE A 131 24.08 -1.67 -13.47
CA ILE A 131 23.46 -1.70 -12.14
C ILE A 131 22.78 -0.35 -11.86
N VAL A 132 21.52 -0.39 -11.45
CA VAL A 132 20.71 0.78 -11.12
C VAL A 132 20.50 0.91 -9.62
N ASN A 133 20.29 2.13 -9.15
CA ASN A 133 19.96 2.47 -7.78
C ASN A 133 19.04 3.72 -7.76
N GLU A 134 18.70 4.20 -6.58
CA GLU A 134 17.77 5.32 -6.39
C GLU A 134 18.30 6.66 -6.97
N ASN A 135 19.59 6.78 -7.25
CA ASN A 135 20.21 7.97 -7.89
C ASN A 135 20.26 7.86 -9.42
N SER A 136 19.78 6.76 -10.00
CA SER A 136 19.78 6.57 -11.44
C SER A 136 18.84 7.56 -12.12
N LYS A 137 19.37 8.37 -13.03
CA LYS A 137 18.64 9.43 -13.73
C LYS A 137 17.76 8.92 -14.87
N PHE A 138 18.08 7.76 -15.43
CA PHE A 138 17.38 7.20 -16.57
C PHE A 138 16.38 6.14 -16.11
N LEU A 139 15.10 6.44 -16.25
CA LEU A 139 14.00 5.56 -15.92
C LEU A 139 13.28 5.20 -17.20
N LYS A 140 13.14 3.90 -17.47
CA LYS A 140 12.55 3.34 -18.70
C LYS A 140 11.46 2.31 -18.37
N PRO A 141 10.33 2.72 -17.79
CA PRO A 141 9.27 1.77 -17.45
C PRO A 141 8.76 1.04 -18.68
N GLN A 142 8.68 -0.30 -18.62
CA GLN A 142 8.30 -1.16 -19.74
C GLN A 142 6.85 -1.66 -19.64
N SER A 143 6.10 -1.19 -18.66
CA SER A 143 4.69 -1.54 -18.48
C SER A 143 3.87 -0.36 -17.96
N PRO A 144 2.57 -0.31 -18.26
CA PRO A 144 1.68 0.69 -17.68
C PRO A 144 1.72 0.72 -16.14
N TYR A 145 1.89 -0.44 -15.49
CA TYR A 145 2.10 -0.51 -14.04
C TYR A 145 3.35 0.27 -13.61
N ALA A 146 4.48 0.07 -14.30
CA ALA A 146 5.72 0.77 -13.99
C ALA A 146 5.60 2.29 -14.25
N GLU A 147 4.93 2.71 -15.33
CA GLU A 147 4.63 4.13 -15.59
C GLU A 147 3.82 4.77 -14.48
N ILE A 148 2.81 4.06 -13.95
CA ILE A 148 1.97 4.53 -12.83
C ILE A 148 2.81 4.71 -11.56
N LYS A 149 3.82 3.85 -11.34
CA LYS A 149 4.70 3.94 -10.17
C LYS A 149 5.70 5.11 -10.24
N LEU A 150 5.90 5.70 -11.42
CA LEU A 150 6.69 6.91 -11.64
C LEU A 150 5.90 8.20 -11.41
N LYS A 151 4.59 8.18 -11.57
CA LYS A 151 3.69 9.33 -11.35
C LYS A 151 3.50 9.63 -9.87
#